data_5699a31199042251e3f4928d077403eb
#
_entry.id   5699a31199042251e3f4928d077403eb
#
_cell.length_a   1.000
_cell.length_b   1.000
_cell.length_c   1.000
_cell.angle_alpha   90.00
_cell.angle_beta   90.00
_cell.angle_gamma   90.00
#
_symmetry.space_group_name_H-M   'P 1'
#
loop_
_entity.id
_entity.type
_entity.pdbx_description
1 polymer ?
#
loop_
_entity_poly.entity_id
_entity_poly.type
_entity_poly.pdbx_seq_one_letter_code
_entity_poly.pdbx_strand_id
1 'polypeptide(L)'
;MVKQVIIDKGIPFLEGVFPPEIEVLHLSPEDITPEAVRYADALFVRTRTQINKELLHGSNVRFVATATIGFDHIDQDFCREAGIHWVSCPGCNAQAVCDYVEEAIAYLRSQQSQLTIGVVGYGHVGKLVAQMAQRRGYKVLLSDPPLGIGLPLEQLAPLCDVLTFHTPLTRTGKYPTYHLCNADILRRCQPNTLIINAARGGVIDEQALLSCLSPLASSPHRLIASIDCWENEPNLNQELLKKVDLASFHIAGYSIQGKMNASEMCLRAFCEFFSLPILSINKKVVPLQGDSEPSWLKRISDQLKAKPEYFEQLRKSYPLR
;
A
#
# COMPACT_ATOMS: atom_id res chain seq x y z
N MET A 1 33.17 9.64 3.83
CA MET A 1 33.13 8.34 3.13
C MET A 1 32.23 7.43 3.93
N VAL A 2 31.30 6.69 3.29
CA VAL A 2 30.43 5.74 3.97
C VAL A 2 31.24 4.49 4.33
N LYS A 3 31.08 3.98 5.56
CA LYS A 3 31.82 2.82 6.07
C LYS A 3 30.91 1.65 6.45
N GLN A 4 29.74 1.93 7.02
CA GLN A 4 28.85 0.90 7.50
C GLN A 4 27.40 1.18 7.10
N VAL A 5 26.72 0.16 6.60
CA VAL A 5 25.31 0.18 6.19
C VAL A 5 24.56 -0.94 6.90
N ILE A 6 23.41 -0.62 7.49
CA ILE A 6 22.49 -1.62 8.06
C ILE A 6 21.30 -1.78 7.15
N ILE A 7 20.95 -3.03 6.83
CA ILE A 7 19.84 -3.39 5.95
C ILE A 7 18.89 -4.33 6.69
N ASP A 8 17.61 -3.98 6.74
CA ASP A 8 16.57 -4.93 7.16
C ASP A 8 16.61 -6.16 6.24
N LYS A 9 16.92 -7.33 6.79
CA LYS A 9 17.05 -8.60 6.05
C LYS A 9 15.81 -8.99 5.24
N GLY A 10 14.68 -8.35 5.47
CA GLY A 10 13.48 -8.51 4.67
C GLY A 10 13.43 -7.64 3.41
N ILE A 11 14.46 -6.83 3.12
CA ILE A 11 14.63 -6.12 1.85
C ILE A 11 15.44 -7.02 0.92
N PRO A 12 14.83 -7.58 -0.13
CA PRO A 12 15.51 -8.51 -1.03
C PRO A 12 16.42 -7.77 -2.02
N PHE A 13 17.24 -8.52 -2.73
CA PHE A 13 18.07 -8.09 -3.87
C PHE A 13 19.25 -7.15 -3.53
N LEU A 14 19.55 -6.91 -2.25
CA LEU A 14 20.66 -6.07 -1.81
C LEU A 14 21.89 -6.85 -1.32
N GLU A 15 21.81 -8.18 -1.27
CA GLU A 15 22.92 -9.03 -0.84
C GLU A 15 24.06 -9.03 -1.87
N GLY A 16 25.29 -8.78 -1.43
CA GLY A 16 26.49 -8.73 -2.27
C GLY A 16 26.54 -7.58 -3.28
N VAL A 17 25.71 -6.54 -3.08
CA VAL A 17 25.62 -5.38 -4.00
C VAL A 17 26.66 -4.30 -3.67
N PHE A 18 27.01 -4.16 -2.40
CA PHE A 18 27.91 -3.09 -1.94
C PHE A 18 29.38 -3.48 -2.16
N PRO A 19 30.25 -2.49 -2.45
CA PRO A 19 31.68 -2.74 -2.58
C PRO A 19 32.29 -3.19 -1.24
N PRO A 20 33.41 -3.93 -1.25
CA PRO A 20 33.97 -4.58 -0.06
C PRO A 20 34.48 -3.58 1.01
N GLU A 21 34.67 -2.31 0.65
CA GLU A 21 35.05 -1.24 1.57
C GLU A 21 33.90 -0.76 2.47
N ILE A 22 32.67 -1.18 2.16
CA ILE A 22 31.48 -0.86 2.92
C ILE A 22 31.06 -2.11 3.70
N GLU A 23 31.13 -2.04 5.01
CA GLU A 23 30.61 -3.06 5.89
C GLU A 23 29.07 -3.07 5.82
N VAL A 24 28.47 -4.23 5.51
CA VAL A 24 27.00 -4.38 5.42
C VAL A 24 26.52 -5.37 6.45
N LEU A 25 25.63 -4.90 7.33
CA LEU A 25 24.99 -5.73 8.34
C LEU A 25 23.50 -5.96 7.95
N HIS A 26 23.13 -7.23 7.74
CA HIS A 26 21.74 -7.63 7.51
C HIS A 26 21.09 -8.01 8.84
N LEU A 27 20.19 -7.17 9.37
CA LEU A 27 19.56 -7.35 10.67
C LEU A 27 18.04 -7.58 10.52
N SER A 28 17.46 -8.30 11.49
CA SER A 28 16.00 -8.30 11.62
C SER A 28 15.51 -6.98 12.19
N PRO A 29 14.25 -6.55 11.96
CA PRO A 29 13.76 -5.27 12.48
C PRO A 29 13.92 -5.11 13.99
N GLU A 30 13.77 -6.20 14.75
CA GLU A 30 13.95 -6.26 16.20
C GLU A 30 15.41 -6.12 16.66
N ASP A 31 16.39 -6.41 15.79
CA ASP A 31 17.82 -6.30 16.06
C ASP A 31 18.37 -4.92 15.64
N ILE A 32 17.57 -4.09 14.97
CA ILE A 32 17.94 -2.71 14.63
C ILE A 32 17.71 -1.83 15.87
N THR A 33 18.65 -1.85 16.79
CA THR A 33 18.60 -1.16 18.09
C THR A 33 19.50 0.08 18.10
N PRO A 34 19.38 0.99 19.10
CA PRO A 34 20.27 2.15 19.23
C PRO A 34 21.76 1.77 19.27
N GLU A 35 22.10 0.64 19.89
CA GLU A 35 23.47 0.13 19.94
C GLU A 35 23.96 -0.32 18.55
N ALA A 36 23.10 -1.05 17.83
CA ALA A 36 23.44 -1.55 16.50
C ALA A 36 23.67 -0.42 15.50
N VAL A 37 22.82 0.64 15.54
CA VAL A 37 22.91 1.75 14.58
C VAL A 37 23.98 2.79 14.89
N ARG A 38 24.65 2.69 16.04
CA ARG A 38 25.52 3.71 16.58
C ARG A 38 26.62 4.17 15.61
N TYR A 39 27.20 3.26 14.87
CA TYR A 39 28.30 3.53 13.94
C TYR A 39 27.90 3.47 12.47
N ALA A 40 26.63 3.14 12.18
CA ALA A 40 26.12 3.07 10.82
C ALA A 40 26.03 4.47 10.18
N ASP A 41 26.44 4.58 8.94
CA ASP A 41 26.27 5.80 8.12
C ASP A 41 24.88 5.86 7.45
N ALA A 42 24.31 4.67 7.14
CA ALA A 42 23.04 4.56 6.44
C ALA A 42 22.20 3.35 6.91
N LEU A 43 20.89 3.52 6.85
CA LEU A 43 19.90 2.46 7.13
C LEU A 43 19.01 2.23 5.93
N PHE A 44 18.78 0.96 5.61
CA PHE A 44 17.72 0.51 4.72
C PHE A 44 16.69 -0.23 5.55
N VAL A 45 15.48 0.31 5.66
CA VAL A 45 14.45 -0.19 6.58
C VAL A 45 13.12 -0.47 5.87
N ARG A 46 12.19 -1.03 6.63
CA ARG A 46 10.77 -1.17 6.28
C ARG A 46 9.91 -0.64 7.43
N THR A 47 8.58 -0.70 7.26
CA THR A 47 7.59 -0.15 8.20
C THR A 47 7.67 -0.65 9.66
N ARG A 48 8.45 -1.71 9.95
CA ARG A 48 8.60 -2.28 11.30
C ARG A 48 9.65 -1.58 12.16
N THR A 49 10.58 -0.85 11.53
CA THR A 49 11.61 -0.10 12.23
C THR A 49 11.16 1.35 12.35
N GLN A 50 10.91 1.80 13.58
CA GLN A 50 10.57 3.20 13.85
C GLN A 50 11.83 4.06 13.74
N ILE A 51 11.83 5.02 12.84
CA ILE A 51 12.92 5.99 12.66
C ILE A 51 12.56 7.24 13.44
N ASN A 52 13.14 7.37 14.61
CA ASN A 52 12.84 8.44 15.57
C ASN A 52 14.07 8.77 16.41
N LYS A 53 13.91 9.74 17.31
CA LYS A 53 14.98 10.17 18.23
C LYS A 53 15.47 9.04 19.13
N GLU A 54 14.60 8.15 19.59
CA GLU A 54 14.96 7.04 20.46
C GLU A 54 15.96 6.10 19.77
N LEU A 55 15.73 5.76 18.51
CA LEU A 55 16.64 4.89 17.74
C LEU A 55 17.94 5.59 17.34
N LEU A 56 17.88 6.84 16.87
CA LEU A 56 18.98 7.45 16.13
C LEU A 56 19.77 8.51 16.91
N HIS A 57 19.35 8.87 18.13
CA HIS A 57 20.09 9.87 18.91
C HIS A 57 21.50 9.40 19.27
N GLY A 58 22.49 10.19 18.86
CA GLY A 58 23.91 9.87 19.09
C GLY A 58 24.50 8.84 18.12
N SER A 59 23.76 8.44 17.08
CA SER A 59 24.28 7.61 15.99
C SER A 59 24.99 8.45 14.93
N ASN A 60 25.76 7.77 14.06
CA ASN A 60 26.40 8.37 12.88
C ASN A 60 25.51 8.39 11.65
N VAL A 61 24.24 7.98 11.77
CA VAL A 61 23.32 7.84 10.63
C VAL A 61 23.02 9.18 9.99
N ARG A 62 23.28 9.28 8.70
CA ARG A 62 23.02 10.47 7.87
C ARG A 62 22.02 10.22 6.77
N PHE A 63 21.74 8.93 6.47
CA PHE A 63 20.84 8.54 5.40
C PHE A 63 19.93 7.38 5.83
N VAL A 64 18.65 7.48 5.52
CA VAL A 64 17.66 6.42 5.74
C VAL A 64 16.86 6.20 4.47
N ALA A 65 16.82 4.98 3.96
CA ALA A 65 15.92 4.58 2.88
C ALA A 65 14.88 3.58 3.39
N THR A 66 13.60 3.89 3.23
CA THR A 66 12.56 2.90 3.50
C THR A 66 12.07 2.26 2.20
N ALA A 67 12.25 0.92 2.08
CA ALA A 67 11.82 0.13 0.92
C ALA A 67 10.30 -0.07 0.90
N THR A 68 9.56 1.01 1.19
CA THR A 68 8.10 1.06 1.25
C THR A 68 7.59 2.38 0.67
N ILE A 69 6.32 2.43 0.27
CA ILE A 69 5.68 3.68 -0.17
C ILE A 69 5.34 4.54 1.05
N GLY A 70 4.66 3.94 2.04
CA GLY A 70 4.31 4.62 3.29
C GLY A 70 5.54 4.87 4.15
N PHE A 71 5.53 6.01 4.84
CA PHE A 71 6.60 6.47 5.71
C PHE A 71 6.10 6.90 7.10
N ASP A 72 4.96 6.36 7.53
CA ASP A 72 4.34 6.67 8.82
C ASP A 72 5.23 6.30 10.03
N HIS A 73 6.22 5.43 9.81
CA HIS A 73 7.24 5.02 10.77
C HIS A 73 8.48 5.94 10.81
N ILE A 74 8.49 7.03 10.02
CA ILE A 74 9.58 8.01 9.96
C ILE A 74 9.16 9.30 10.66
N ASP A 75 9.84 9.65 11.75
CA ASP A 75 9.73 10.97 12.38
C ASP A 75 10.46 11.99 11.52
N GLN A 76 9.69 12.65 10.65
CA GLN A 76 10.22 13.60 9.66
C GLN A 76 10.79 14.85 10.33
N ASP A 77 10.17 15.31 11.44
CA ASP A 77 10.62 16.48 12.15
C ASP A 77 11.96 16.22 12.83
N PHE A 78 12.09 15.08 13.52
CA PHE A 78 13.35 14.66 14.08
C PHE A 78 14.45 14.50 12.99
N CYS A 79 14.15 13.83 11.88
CA CYS A 79 15.12 13.66 10.79
C CYS A 79 15.62 15.01 10.25
N ARG A 80 14.72 15.98 10.07
CA ARG A 80 15.05 17.32 9.62
C ARG A 80 15.95 18.06 10.64
N GLU A 81 15.62 17.99 11.93
CA GLU A 81 16.38 18.62 12.99
C GLU A 81 17.77 18.00 13.16
N ALA A 82 17.89 16.68 13.02
CA ALA A 82 19.13 15.94 13.10
C ALA A 82 19.97 15.98 11.82
N GLY A 83 19.49 16.58 10.73
CA GLY A 83 20.18 16.61 9.44
C GLY A 83 20.25 15.25 8.74
N ILE A 84 19.32 14.34 9.06
CA ILE A 84 19.22 13.00 8.45
C ILE A 84 18.41 13.09 7.19
N HIS A 85 19.03 12.76 6.06
CA HIS A 85 18.31 12.62 4.78
C HIS A 85 17.56 11.31 4.73
N TRP A 86 16.27 11.34 4.39
CA TRP A 86 15.51 10.11 4.23
C TRP A 86 14.72 10.08 2.92
N VAL A 87 14.49 8.87 2.41
CA VAL A 87 13.72 8.62 1.18
C VAL A 87 12.76 7.45 1.37
N SER A 88 11.64 7.49 0.65
CA SER A 88 10.72 6.37 0.48
C SER A 88 10.66 5.95 -0.99
N CYS A 89 9.88 4.93 -1.31
CA CYS A 89 9.78 4.36 -2.66
C CYS A 89 8.39 4.58 -3.27
N PRO A 90 7.99 5.84 -3.58
CA PRO A 90 6.66 6.13 -4.10
C PRO A 90 6.43 5.43 -5.45
N GLY A 91 5.33 4.70 -5.56
CA GLY A 91 4.95 3.99 -6.80
C GLY A 91 5.66 2.66 -7.04
N CYS A 92 6.59 2.20 -6.20
CA CYS A 92 7.34 0.96 -6.41
C CYS A 92 6.45 -0.26 -6.67
N ASN A 93 5.29 -0.35 -6.00
CA ASN A 93 4.34 -1.45 -6.12
C ASN A 93 3.01 -1.06 -6.79
N ALA A 94 2.94 0.10 -7.43
CA ALA A 94 1.69 0.63 -7.98
C ALA A 94 1.03 -0.31 -9.00
N GLN A 95 1.82 -1.04 -9.81
CA GLN A 95 1.30 -2.03 -10.74
C GLN A 95 0.61 -3.17 -10.00
N ALA A 96 1.19 -3.70 -8.93
CA ALA A 96 0.58 -4.79 -8.17
C ALA A 96 -0.78 -4.40 -7.55
N VAL A 97 -0.91 -3.15 -7.09
CA VAL A 97 -2.20 -2.64 -6.60
C VAL A 97 -3.20 -2.48 -7.75
N CYS A 98 -2.74 -2.03 -8.93
CA CYS A 98 -3.58 -1.97 -10.12
C CYS A 98 -4.10 -3.37 -10.51
N ASP A 99 -3.23 -4.39 -10.52
CA ASP A 99 -3.59 -5.79 -10.81
C ASP A 99 -4.59 -6.34 -9.80
N TYR A 100 -4.46 -5.99 -8.52
CA TYR A 100 -5.44 -6.32 -7.49
C TYR A 100 -6.82 -5.72 -7.78
N VAL A 101 -6.86 -4.44 -8.14
CA VAL A 101 -8.12 -3.74 -8.47
C VAL A 101 -8.76 -4.36 -9.72
N GLU A 102 -7.95 -4.67 -10.74
CA GLU A 102 -8.42 -5.34 -11.97
C GLU A 102 -9.04 -6.70 -11.67
N GLU A 103 -8.39 -7.51 -10.83
CA GLU A 103 -8.91 -8.82 -10.39
C GLU A 103 -10.22 -8.69 -9.61
N ALA A 104 -10.30 -7.74 -8.66
CA ALA A 104 -11.52 -7.49 -7.90
C ALA A 104 -12.69 -7.10 -8.81
N ILE A 105 -12.47 -6.23 -9.80
CA ILE A 105 -13.47 -5.84 -10.80
C ILE A 105 -13.85 -7.05 -11.65
N ALA A 106 -12.87 -7.77 -12.19
CA ALA A 106 -13.11 -8.93 -13.05
C ALA A 106 -13.94 -10.01 -12.35
N TYR A 107 -13.65 -10.26 -11.07
CA TYR A 107 -14.38 -11.26 -10.28
C TYR A 107 -15.78 -10.80 -9.89
N LEU A 108 -15.94 -9.60 -9.33
CA LEU A 108 -17.22 -9.11 -8.79
C LEU A 108 -18.16 -8.50 -9.86
N ARG A 109 -17.63 -8.21 -11.06
CA ARG A 109 -18.33 -7.58 -12.18
C ARG A 109 -18.25 -8.37 -13.49
N SER A 110 -17.95 -9.65 -13.42
CA SER A 110 -17.73 -10.53 -14.57
C SER A 110 -18.85 -10.51 -15.62
N GLN A 111 -20.09 -10.21 -15.23
CA GLN A 111 -21.26 -10.19 -16.11
C GLN A 111 -21.51 -8.81 -16.76
N GLN A 112 -20.70 -7.80 -16.47
CA GLN A 112 -20.89 -6.43 -16.94
C GLN A 112 -19.80 -6.02 -17.92
N SER A 113 -20.19 -5.76 -19.16
CA SER A 113 -19.27 -5.35 -20.23
C SER A 113 -19.03 -3.83 -20.27
N GLN A 114 -19.92 -3.04 -19.68
CA GLN A 114 -19.82 -1.58 -19.62
C GLN A 114 -19.91 -1.14 -18.16
N LEU A 115 -18.82 -0.54 -17.67
CA LEU A 115 -18.72 -0.02 -16.30
C LEU A 115 -18.26 1.43 -16.33
N THR A 116 -18.75 2.22 -15.36
CA THR A 116 -18.18 3.52 -15.01
C THR A 116 -17.34 3.36 -13.74
N ILE A 117 -16.03 3.57 -13.87
CA ILE A 117 -15.06 3.43 -12.78
C ILE A 117 -14.73 4.82 -12.23
N GLY A 118 -15.04 5.06 -10.98
CA GLY A 118 -14.63 6.25 -10.23
C GLY A 118 -13.29 6.00 -9.54
N VAL A 119 -12.25 6.70 -9.96
CA VAL A 119 -10.90 6.63 -9.37
C VAL A 119 -10.70 7.81 -8.45
N VAL A 120 -10.57 7.55 -7.15
CA VAL A 120 -10.38 8.56 -6.10
C VAL A 120 -8.91 8.58 -5.70
N GLY A 121 -8.22 9.70 -6.00
CA GLY A 121 -6.77 9.82 -5.94
C GLY A 121 -6.11 9.45 -7.27
N TYR A 122 -5.45 10.42 -7.92
CA TYR A 122 -4.83 10.27 -9.25
C TYR A 122 -3.31 10.33 -9.19
N GLY A 123 -2.75 9.67 -8.15
CA GLY A 123 -1.31 9.46 -7.96
C GLY A 123 -0.78 8.29 -8.79
N HIS A 124 0.30 7.63 -8.31
CA HIS A 124 0.95 6.52 -9.02
C HIS A 124 -0.02 5.36 -9.31
N VAL A 125 -0.79 4.93 -8.32
CA VAL A 125 -1.75 3.82 -8.47
C VAL A 125 -2.97 4.26 -9.29
N GLY A 126 -3.59 5.39 -8.93
CA GLY A 126 -4.81 5.85 -9.59
C GLY A 126 -4.64 6.08 -11.09
N LYS A 127 -3.46 6.54 -11.53
CA LYS A 127 -3.13 6.67 -12.97
C LYS A 127 -3.12 5.32 -13.68
N LEU A 128 -2.50 4.30 -13.06
CA LEU A 128 -2.46 2.95 -13.65
C LEU A 128 -3.85 2.31 -13.70
N VAL A 129 -4.63 2.47 -12.63
CA VAL A 129 -6.02 1.95 -12.58
C VAL A 129 -6.90 2.64 -13.64
N ALA A 130 -6.78 3.96 -13.80
CA ALA A 130 -7.51 4.67 -14.84
C ALA A 130 -7.12 4.19 -16.24
N GLN A 131 -5.83 3.99 -16.51
CA GLN A 131 -5.33 3.46 -17.78
C GLN A 131 -5.79 2.02 -18.02
N MET A 132 -5.75 1.17 -17.00
CA MET A 132 -6.26 -0.20 -17.07
C MET A 132 -7.76 -0.20 -17.41
N ALA A 133 -8.57 0.59 -16.72
CA ALA A 133 -10.00 0.71 -16.96
C ALA A 133 -10.31 1.19 -18.39
N GLN A 134 -9.57 2.18 -18.89
CA GLN A 134 -9.69 2.65 -20.28
C GLN A 134 -9.33 1.57 -21.30
N ARG A 135 -8.25 0.80 -21.07
CA ARG A 135 -7.87 -0.34 -21.95
C ARG A 135 -8.94 -1.43 -21.98
N ARG A 136 -9.69 -1.61 -20.90
CA ARG A 136 -10.84 -2.52 -20.81
C ARG A 136 -12.12 -1.96 -21.45
N GLY A 137 -12.09 -0.73 -21.98
CA GLY A 137 -13.25 -0.07 -22.57
C GLY A 137 -14.24 0.51 -21.56
N TYR A 138 -13.85 0.63 -20.28
CA TYR A 138 -14.69 1.21 -19.24
C TYR A 138 -14.64 2.74 -19.28
N LYS A 139 -15.74 3.38 -18.90
CA LYS A 139 -15.78 4.83 -18.68
C LYS A 139 -15.05 5.15 -17.37
N VAL A 140 -14.16 6.14 -17.39
CA VAL A 140 -13.39 6.55 -16.21
C VAL A 140 -13.80 7.94 -15.78
N LEU A 141 -14.11 8.11 -14.50
CA LEU A 141 -14.30 9.38 -13.83
C LEU A 141 -13.25 9.52 -12.72
N LEU A 142 -12.73 10.72 -12.52
CA LEU A 142 -11.64 11.01 -11.60
C LEU A 142 -12.09 11.93 -10.48
N SER A 143 -11.49 11.80 -9.30
CA SER A 143 -11.60 12.73 -8.17
C SER A 143 -10.25 12.85 -7.48
N ASP A 144 -9.58 13.99 -7.67
CA ASP A 144 -8.34 14.34 -6.94
C ASP A 144 -8.31 15.86 -6.70
N PRO A 145 -9.02 16.35 -5.66
CA PRO A 145 -9.10 17.78 -5.36
C PRO A 145 -7.73 18.45 -5.10
N PRO A 146 -6.76 17.81 -4.43
CA PRO A 146 -5.40 18.35 -4.31
C PRO A 146 -4.73 18.68 -5.63
N LEU A 147 -4.99 17.91 -6.67
CA LEU A 147 -4.45 18.13 -8.02
C LEU A 147 -5.39 18.97 -8.91
N GLY A 148 -6.57 19.34 -8.43
CA GLY A 148 -7.59 20.03 -9.22
C GLY A 148 -8.15 19.16 -10.36
N ILE A 149 -8.15 17.84 -10.21
CA ILE A 149 -8.55 16.89 -11.25
C ILE A 149 -9.92 16.29 -10.94
N GLY A 150 -10.78 16.24 -11.94
CA GLY A 150 -12.05 15.53 -11.95
C GLY A 150 -13.18 16.21 -11.18
N LEU A 151 -14.09 15.41 -10.65
CA LEU A 151 -15.29 15.85 -9.94
C LEU A 151 -15.10 15.76 -8.42
N PRO A 152 -15.79 16.58 -7.61
CA PRO A 152 -15.95 16.30 -6.18
C PRO A 152 -16.54 14.90 -5.97
N LEU A 153 -16.12 14.21 -4.90
CA LEU A 153 -16.52 12.83 -4.65
C LEU A 153 -18.04 12.67 -4.51
N GLU A 154 -18.71 13.68 -3.94
CA GLU A 154 -20.17 13.72 -3.78
C GLU A 154 -20.93 13.72 -5.11
N GLN A 155 -20.31 14.26 -6.16
CA GLN A 155 -20.86 14.28 -7.52
C GLN A 155 -20.46 13.03 -8.31
N LEU A 156 -19.30 12.45 -7.99
CA LEU A 156 -18.75 11.29 -8.65
C LEU A 156 -19.45 10.01 -8.18
N ALA A 157 -19.71 9.86 -6.88
CA ALA A 157 -20.26 8.64 -6.28
C ALA A 157 -21.56 8.12 -6.95
N PRO A 158 -22.59 8.95 -7.25
CA PRO A 158 -23.82 8.48 -7.87
C PRO A 158 -23.68 8.09 -9.35
N LEU A 159 -22.54 8.34 -9.98
CA LEU A 159 -22.33 8.09 -11.41
C LEU A 159 -21.53 6.81 -11.67
N CYS A 160 -21.05 6.14 -10.62
CA CYS A 160 -20.09 5.05 -10.75
C CYS A 160 -20.68 3.69 -10.39
N ASP A 161 -20.31 2.68 -11.17
CA ASP A 161 -20.54 1.26 -10.86
C ASP A 161 -19.46 0.73 -9.91
N VAL A 162 -18.27 1.33 -9.95
CA VAL A 162 -17.12 1.02 -9.09
C VAL A 162 -16.52 2.31 -8.57
N LEU A 163 -16.26 2.38 -7.25
CA LEU A 163 -15.44 3.40 -6.61
C LEU A 163 -14.19 2.74 -6.04
N THR A 164 -13.02 3.20 -6.46
CA THR A 164 -11.74 2.67 -5.99
C THR A 164 -10.87 3.79 -5.46
N PHE A 165 -10.31 3.59 -4.25
CA PHE A 165 -9.60 4.60 -3.48
C PHE A 165 -8.09 4.38 -3.53
N HIS A 166 -7.33 5.45 -3.85
CA HIS A 166 -5.87 5.44 -4.01
C HIS A 166 -5.23 6.69 -3.39
N THR A 167 -5.81 7.16 -2.29
CA THR A 167 -5.33 8.32 -1.54
C THR A 167 -4.41 7.90 -0.38
N PRO A 168 -3.46 8.74 0.05
CA PRO A 168 -2.84 8.58 1.37
C PRO A 168 -3.88 8.75 2.47
N LEU A 169 -3.57 8.32 3.70
CA LEU A 169 -4.39 8.63 4.87
C LEU A 169 -3.87 9.91 5.51
N THR A 170 -4.72 10.94 5.55
CA THR A 170 -4.43 12.21 6.22
C THR A 170 -5.61 12.60 7.11
N ARG A 171 -5.32 13.14 8.31
CA ARG A 171 -6.37 13.56 9.28
C ARG A 171 -6.54 15.08 9.32
N THR A 172 -5.58 15.82 8.79
CA THR A 172 -5.51 17.28 8.83
C THR A 172 -5.19 17.84 7.44
N GLY A 173 -5.20 19.17 7.32
CA GLY A 173 -4.93 19.85 6.06
C GLY A 173 -6.20 20.23 5.30
N LYS A 174 -6.03 20.78 4.11
CA LYS A 174 -7.15 21.29 3.29
C LYS A 174 -8.05 20.16 2.75
N TYR A 175 -7.48 18.97 2.53
CA TYR A 175 -8.17 17.82 1.95
C TYR A 175 -7.88 16.55 2.78
N PRO A 176 -8.44 16.43 4.00
CA PRO A 176 -8.25 15.24 4.83
C PRO A 176 -8.91 14.03 4.16
N THR A 177 -8.29 12.87 4.31
CA THR A 177 -8.76 11.63 3.68
C THR A 177 -9.25 10.59 4.68
N TYR A 178 -9.11 10.87 5.98
CA TYR A 178 -9.71 10.02 7.02
C TYR A 178 -11.23 10.06 6.91
N HIS A 179 -11.84 8.88 6.74
CA HIS A 179 -13.26 8.70 6.45
C HIS A 179 -13.74 9.55 5.23
N LEU A 180 -12.88 9.66 4.22
CA LEU A 180 -13.23 10.32 2.96
C LEU A 180 -14.48 9.70 2.34
N CYS A 181 -14.56 8.35 2.36
CA CYS A 181 -15.75 7.60 2.00
C CYS A 181 -16.60 7.36 3.26
N ASN A 182 -17.32 8.37 3.68
CA ASN A 182 -18.21 8.35 4.83
C ASN A 182 -19.64 7.89 4.47
N ALA A 183 -20.53 7.89 5.47
CA ALA A 183 -21.91 7.50 5.30
C ALA A 183 -22.66 8.30 4.21
N ASP A 184 -22.34 9.58 4.03
CA ASP A 184 -23.00 10.43 3.03
C ASP A 184 -22.59 10.03 1.60
N ILE A 185 -21.31 9.74 1.39
CA ILE A 185 -20.82 9.23 0.10
C ILE A 185 -21.40 7.86 -0.21
N LEU A 186 -21.39 6.94 0.75
CA LEU A 186 -21.92 5.58 0.57
C LEU A 186 -23.41 5.58 0.24
N ARG A 187 -24.20 6.47 0.85
CA ARG A 187 -25.63 6.62 0.52
C ARG A 187 -25.90 7.19 -0.86
N ARG A 188 -24.95 7.93 -1.45
CA ARG A 188 -25.07 8.47 -2.81
C ARG A 188 -24.74 7.46 -3.89
N CYS A 189 -24.04 6.39 -3.56
CA CYS A 189 -23.72 5.33 -4.51
C CYS A 189 -25.00 4.65 -5.04
N GLN A 190 -24.94 4.16 -6.27
CA GLN A 190 -26.02 3.34 -6.83
C GLN A 190 -26.12 2.00 -6.09
N PRO A 191 -27.30 1.35 -6.08
CA PRO A 191 -27.39 -0.05 -5.64
C PRO A 191 -26.38 -0.92 -6.37
N ASN A 192 -25.72 -1.81 -5.64
CA ASN A 192 -24.66 -2.69 -6.12
C ASN A 192 -23.35 -1.97 -6.54
N THR A 193 -23.12 -0.70 -6.30
CA THR A 193 -21.80 -0.09 -6.52
C THR A 193 -20.74 -0.89 -5.78
N LEU A 194 -19.64 -1.24 -6.47
CA LEU A 194 -18.47 -1.91 -5.89
C LEU A 194 -17.54 -0.88 -5.28
N ILE A 195 -17.28 -1.00 -3.98
CA ILE A 195 -16.34 -0.17 -3.23
C ILE A 195 -15.03 -0.95 -3.05
N ILE A 196 -13.90 -0.39 -3.49
CA ILE A 196 -12.59 -1.02 -3.36
C ILE A 196 -11.66 -0.15 -2.51
N ASN A 197 -11.12 -0.71 -1.43
CA ASN A 197 -10.06 -0.08 -0.64
C ASN A 197 -8.78 -0.92 -0.66
N ALA A 198 -7.83 -0.51 -1.49
CA ALA A 198 -6.47 -1.03 -1.52
C ALA A 198 -5.45 0.11 -1.27
N ALA A 199 -5.86 1.17 -0.54
CA ALA A 199 -5.04 2.33 -0.22
C ALA A 199 -4.55 2.30 1.24
N ARG A 200 -5.42 2.70 2.17
CA ARG A 200 -5.13 2.70 3.62
C ARG A 200 -6.41 2.42 4.40
N GLY A 201 -6.30 1.71 5.52
CA GLY A 201 -7.36 1.63 6.53
C GLY A 201 -7.73 3.03 7.02
N GLY A 202 -9.02 3.28 7.23
CA GLY A 202 -9.54 4.58 7.63
C GLY A 202 -9.81 5.57 6.49
N VAL A 203 -9.52 5.25 5.23
CA VAL A 203 -10.01 6.04 4.08
C VAL A 203 -11.51 5.85 3.90
N ILE A 204 -12.01 4.65 4.14
CA ILE A 204 -13.42 4.34 4.21
C ILE A 204 -13.85 4.23 5.67
N ASP A 205 -14.97 4.82 6.02
CA ASP A 205 -15.64 4.60 7.31
C ASP A 205 -16.21 3.18 7.32
N GLU A 206 -15.54 2.27 8.02
CA GLU A 206 -15.91 0.85 8.07
C GLU A 206 -17.27 0.61 8.73
N GLN A 207 -17.65 1.43 9.71
CA GLN A 207 -18.96 1.31 10.37
C GLN A 207 -20.08 1.73 9.43
N ALA A 208 -19.88 2.80 8.67
CA ALA A 208 -20.82 3.24 7.67
C ALA A 208 -20.94 2.21 6.52
N LEU A 209 -19.81 1.65 6.06
CA LEU A 209 -19.79 0.61 5.03
C LEU A 209 -20.55 -0.64 5.50
N LEU A 210 -20.31 -1.11 6.72
CA LEU A 210 -21.02 -2.26 7.31
C LEU A 210 -22.55 -2.09 7.24
N SER A 211 -23.03 -0.88 7.54
CA SER A 211 -24.46 -0.56 7.47
C SER A 211 -25.00 -0.67 6.04
N CYS A 212 -24.22 -0.32 5.02
CA CYS A 212 -24.59 -0.40 3.61
C CYS A 212 -24.49 -1.82 3.02
N LEU A 213 -23.66 -2.70 3.61
CA LEU A 213 -23.52 -4.10 3.19
C LEU A 213 -24.63 -5.02 3.77
N SER A 214 -25.33 -4.54 4.78
CA SER A 214 -26.40 -5.29 5.47
C SER A 214 -27.73 -4.56 5.33
N PRO A 215 -28.36 -4.58 4.14
CA PRO A 215 -29.59 -3.85 3.95
C PRO A 215 -30.70 -4.44 4.85
N LEU A 216 -31.46 -3.54 5.48
CA LEU A 216 -32.74 -3.93 6.05
C LEU A 216 -33.62 -4.53 4.95
N ALA A 217 -34.50 -5.49 5.27
CA ALA A 217 -35.38 -6.16 4.33
C ALA A 217 -36.24 -5.19 3.47
N SER A 218 -36.37 -3.94 3.92
CA SER A 218 -37.11 -2.87 3.25
C SER A 218 -36.25 -2.00 2.29
N SER A 219 -34.94 -2.19 2.19
CA SER A 219 -34.09 -1.40 1.30
C SER A 219 -33.32 -2.28 0.32
N PRO A 220 -33.56 -2.18 -1.01
CA PRO A 220 -32.77 -2.91 -2.01
C PRO A 220 -31.35 -2.34 -2.21
N HIS A 221 -30.97 -1.30 -1.47
CA HIS A 221 -29.70 -0.59 -1.61
C HIS A 221 -28.57 -1.32 -0.88
N ARG A 222 -28.09 -2.41 -1.47
CA ARG A 222 -26.88 -3.10 -1.02
C ARG A 222 -25.68 -2.63 -1.85
N LEU A 223 -24.53 -2.35 -1.20
CA LEU A 223 -23.24 -2.17 -1.86
C LEU A 223 -22.48 -3.50 -1.91
N ILE A 224 -21.44 -3.55 -2.72
CA ILE A 224 -20.49 -4.66 -2.84
C ILE A 224 -19.13 -4.12 -2.41
N ALA A 225 -18.31 -4.90 -1.71
CA ALA A 225 -17.04 -4.41 -1.20
C ALA A 225 -15.87 -5.39 -1.38
N SER A 226 -14.73 -4.84 -1.78
CA SER A 226 -13.42 -5.50 -1.77
C SER A 226 -12.45 -4.69 -0.93
N ILE A 227 -12.01 -5.24 0.20
CA ILE A 227 -11.19 -4.53 1.19
C ILE A 227 -9.86 -5.27 1.39
N ASP A 228 -8.76 -4.58 1.13
CA ASP A 228 -7.39 -5.02 1.41
C ASP A 228 -6.80 -4.33 2.64
N CYS A 229 -7.11 -3.04 2.81
CA CYS A 229 -6.59 -2.22 3.90
C CYS A 229 -7.72 -1.88 4.88
N TRP A 230 -7.53 -2.24 6.16
CA TRP A 230 -8.56 -2.17 7.19
C TRP A 230 -8.21 -1.13 8.27
N GLU A 231 -9.24 -0.57 8.91
CA GLU A 231 -9.01 0.14 10.17
C GLU A 231 -8.51 -0.85 11.24
N ASN A 232 -7.67 -0.41 12.11
CA ASN A 232 -7.20 -1.18 13.27
C ASN A 232 -6.51 -2.53 12.94
N GLU A 233 -5.85 -2.65 11.78
CA GLU A 233 -5.01 -3.83 11.51
C GLU A 233 -4.03 -4.09 12.68
N PRO A 234 -3.84 -5.33 13.10
CA PRO A 234 -4.42 -6.58 12.59
C PRO A 234 -5.78 -6.96 13.22
N ASN A 235 -6.35 -6.13 14.09
CA ASN A 235 -7.59 -6.39 14.83
C ASN A 235 -8.82 -5.94 14.03
N LEU A 236 -9.20 -6.73 13.03
CA LEU A 236 -10.25 -6.38 12.08
C LEU A 236 -11.65 -6.35 12.72
N ASN A 237 -12.52 -5.49 12.18
CA ASN A 237 -13.95 -5.56 12.45
C ASN A 237 -14.53 -6.87 11.90
N GLN A 238 -14.83 -7.82 12.79
CA GLN A 238 -15.27 -9.17 12.44
C GLN A 238 -16.64 -9.20 11.74
N GLU A 239 -17.53 -8.26 12.04
CA GLU A 239 -18.83 -8.18 11.37
C GLU A 239 -18.68 -7.68 9.95
N LEU A 240 -17.85 -6.67 9.73
CA LEU A 240 -17.52 -6.17 8.40
C LEU A 240 -16.83 -7.25 7.56
N LEU A 241 -15.83 -7.94 8.13
CA LEU A 241 -15.10 -9.02 7.44
C LEU A 241 -16.04 -10.11 6.91
N LYS A 242 -17.07 -10.48 7.67
CA LYS A 242 -18.08 -11.46 7.24
C LYS A 242 -18.95 -10.94 6.09
N LYS A 243 -19.15 -9.63 6.00
CA LYS A 243 -20.09 -9.01 5.07
C LYS A 243 -19.48 -8.55 3.75
N VAL A 244 -18.20 -8.19 3.73
CA VAL A 244 -17.52 -7.81 2.48
C VAL A 244 -17.49 -8.99 1.51
N ASP A 245 -17.54 -8.71 0.22
CA ASP A 245 -17.55 -9.76 -0.81
C ASP A 245 -16.15 -10.35 -1.01
N LEU A 246 -15.10 -9.51 -1.03
CA LEU A 246 -13.71 -9.91 -1.04
C LEU A 246 -12.94 -9.23 0.09
N ALA A 247 -12.06 -9.99 0.75
CA ALA A 247 -11.22 -9.54 1.85
C ALA A 247 -9.79 -10.03 1.64
N SER A 248 -8.80 -9.19 1.93
CA SER A 248 -7.40 -9.61 1.94
C SER A 248 -6.64 -8.96 3.09
N PHE A 249 -5.44 -9.43 3.35
CA PHE A 249 -4.65 -9.08 4.52
C PHE A 249 -3.53 -8.09 4.17
N HIS A 250 -3.89 -6.98 3.49
CA HIS A 250 -3.02 -5.87 3.09
C HIS A 250 -1.87 -6.33 2.17
N ILE A 251 -2.23 -7.03 1.09
CA ILE A 251 -1.30 -7.63 0.12
C ILE A 251 -1.47 -7.12 -1.31
N ALA A 252 -2.36 -6.17 -1.55
CA ALA A 252 -2.57 -5.63 -2.89
C ALA A 252 -1.27 -5.19 -3.56
N GLY A 253 -0.35 -4.58 -2.79
CA GLY A 253 0.97 -4.15 -3.26
C GLY A 253 2.07 -5.22 -3.21
N TYR A 254 1.78 -6.47 -2.82
CA TYR A 254 2.80 -7.52 -2.67
C TYR A 254 3.12 -8.16 -4.02
N SER A 255 4.29 -7.82 -4.57
CA SER A 255 4.83 -8.43 -5.79
C SER A 255 6.34 -8.45 -5.79
N ILE A 256 6.93 -9.40 -6.52
CA ILE A 256 8.39 -9.47 -6.73
C ILE A 256 8.88 -8.18 -7.39
N GLN A 257 8.20 -7.74 -8.45
CA GLN A 257 8.59 -6.52 -9.18
C GLN A 257 8.52 -5.28 -8.28
N GLY A 258 7.49 -5.16 -7.44
CA GLY A 258 7.37 -4.06 -6.49
C GLY A 258 8.53 -4.02 -5.49
N LYS A 259 8.97 -5.18 -4.99
CA LYS A 259 10.13 -5.28 -4.10
C LYS A 259 11.44 -4.98 -4.82
N MET A 260 11.61 -5.44 -6.08
CA MET A 260 12.77 -5.09 -6.90
C MET A 260 12.86 -3.59 -7.11
N ASN A 261 11.76 -2.96 -7.51
CA ASN A 261 11.69 -1.51 -7.72
C ASN A 261 12.04 -0.74 -6.44
N ALA A 262 11.52 -1.18 -5.28
CA ALA A 262 11.83 -0.55 -4.00
C ALA A 262 13.33 -0.64 -3.66
N SER A 263 13.94 -1.81 -3.82
CA SER A 263 15.38 -2.01 -3.58
C SER A 263 16.23 -1.17 -4.53
N GLU A 264 15.88 -1.11 -5.83
CA GLU A 264 16.57 -0.25 -6.81
C GLU A 264 16.46 1.24 -6.45
N MET A 265 15.26 1.70 -6.05
CA MET A 265 15.05 3.11 -5.68
C MET A 265 15.85 3.48 -4.43
N CYS A 266 15.84 2.63 -3.40
CA CYS A 266 16.64 2.84 -2.19
C CYS A 266 18.13 2.89 -2.50
N LEU A 267 18.62 1.94 -3.29
CA LEU A 267 20.03 1.85 -3.66
C LEU A 267 20.51 3.04 -4.49
N ARG A 268 19.69 3.46 -5.45
CA ARG A 268 19.97 4.64 -6.28
C ARG A 268 20.07 5.90 -5.42
N ALA A 269 19.10 6.15 -4.55
CA ALA A 269 19.10 7.31 -3.67
C ALA A 269 20.30 7.31 -2.70
N PHE A 270 20.70 6.13 -2.20
CA PHE A 270 21.92 5.96 -1.42
C PHE A 270 23.18 6.36 -2.20
N CYS A 271 23.33 5.85 -3.43
CA CYS A 271 24.47 6.17 -4.28
C CYS A 271 24.54 7.66 -4.59
N GLU A 272 23.41 8.29 -4.90
CA GLU A 272 23.31 9.73 -5.15
C GLU A 272 23.73 10.54 -3.91
N PHE A 273 23.19 10.20 -2.73
CA PHE A 273 23.50 10.92 -1.49
C PHE A 273 24.99 10.85 -1.10
N PHE A 274 25.60 9.68 -1.25
CA PHE A 274 27.02 9.48 -0.90
C PHE A 274 27.99 9.74 -2.06
N SER A 275 27.49 10.20 -3.22
CA SER A 275 28.28 10.44 -4.45
C SER A 275 29.06 9.19 -4.88
N LEU A 276 28.42 8.02 -4.80
CA LEU A 276 28.98 6.74 -5.23
C LEU A 276 28.57 6.42 -6.68
N PRO A 277 29.33 5.58 -7.39
CA PRO A 277 28.87 4.99 -8.64
C PRO A 277 27.53 4.28 -8.44
N ILE A 278 26.66 4.33 -9.44
CA ILE A 278 25.34 3.64 -9.37
C ILE A 278 25.56 2.13 -9.25
N LEU A 279 25.13 1.58 -8.13
CA LEU A 279 25.13 0.15 -7.86
C LEU A 279 23.84 -0.48 -8.45
N SER A 280 23.93 -1.75 -8.83
CA SER A 280 22.79 -2.50 -9.35
C SER A 280 22.36 -3.58 -8.39
N ILE A 281 21.05 -3.79 -8.25
CA ILE A 281 20.51 -4.85 -7.42
C ILE A 281 20.91 -6.24 -7.93
N ASN A 282 20.98 -7.21 -7.02
CA ASN A 282 21.25 -8.59 -7.38
C ASN A 282 19.94 -9.27 -7.84
N LYS A 283 19.74 -9.39 -9.15
CA LYS A 283 18.56 -10.01 -9.78
C LYS A 283 18.58 -11.56 -9.76
N LYS A 284 19.50 -12.19 -9.03
CA LYS A 284 19.50 -13.65 -8.90
C LYS A 284 18.17 -14.10 -8.32
N VAL A 285 17.43 -14.59 -9.20
CA VAL A 285 16.09 -15.16 -9.31
C VAL A 285 15.45 -15.61 -8.00
N VAL A 286 14.39 -14.89 -7.62
CA VAL A 286 13.26 -15.55 -6.95
C VAL A 286 12.37 -16.10 -8.06
N PRO A 287 12.02 -17.38 -8.10
CA PRO A 287 11.08 -17.91 -9.08
C PRO A 287 9.76 -17.16 -8.98
N LEU A 288 9.26 -16.68 -10.11
CA LEU A 288 7.91 -16.13 -10.22
C LEU A 288 6.92 -17.27 -9.97
N GLN A 289 6.50 -17.45 -8.73
CA GLN A 289 5.26 -18.17 -8.43
C GLN A 289 4.13 -17.13 -8.49
N GLY A 290 3.81 -16.71 -9.71
CA GLY A 290 2.62 -15.91 -9.92
C GLY A 290 1.38 -16.76 -9.61
N ASP A 291 0.48 -16.27 -8.79
CA ASP A 291 -0.89 -16.77 -8.74
C ASP A 291 -1.54 -16.43 -10.09
N SER A 292 -1.43 -17.35 -11.04
CA SER A 292 -2.07 -17.24 -12.36
C SER A 292 -3.44 -17.93 -12.41
N GLU A 293 -3.89 -18.46 -11.27
CA GLU A 293 -5.20 -19.10 -11.19
C GLU A 293 -6.33 -18.08 -11.22
N PRO A 294 -7.38 -18.35 -12.00
CA PRO A 294 -8.60 -17.56 -11.93
C PRO A 294 -9.11 -17.49 -10.49
N SER A 295 -9.47 -16.29 -10.03
CA SER A 295 -10.01 -16.07 -8.68
C SER A 295 -9.05 -16.25 -7.48
N TRP A 296 -7.73 -16.00 -7.65
CA TRP A 296 -6.78 -16.01 -6.53
C TRP A 296 -7.25 -15.13 -5.36
N LEU A 297 -7.85 -13.98 -5.65
CA LEU A 297 -8.34 -13.05 -4.64
C LEU A 297 -9.51 -13.63 -3.83
N LYS A 298 -10.38 -14.44 -4.48
CA LYS A 298 -11.46 -15.16 -3.77
C LYS A 298 -10.89 -16.20 -2.80
N ARG A 299 -9.87 -16.95 -3.21
CA ARG A 299 -9.19 -17.92 -2.35
C ARG A 299 -8.56 -17.25 -1.12
N ILE A 300 -7.89 -16.11 -1.32
CA ILE A 300 -7.35 -15.29 -0.24
C ILE A 300 -8.45 -14.79 0.71
N SER A 301 -9.55 -14.33 0.15
CA SER A 301 -10.71 -13.88 0.92
C SER A 301 -11.29 -14.99 1.80
N ASP A 302 -11.46 -16.18 1.26
CA ASP A 302 -11.96 -17.33 2.02
C ASP A 302 -10.99 -17.73 3.14
N GLN A 303 -9.68 -17.69 2.86
CA GLN A 303 -8.64 -17.98 3.85
C GLN A 303 -8.67 -16.99 5.03
N LEU A 304 -8.76 -15.68 4.75
CA LEU A 304 -8.83 -14.66 5.80
C LEU A 304 -10.13 -14.76 6.62
N LYS A 305 -11.28 -14.96 5.95
CA LYS A 305 -12.57 -15.11 6.62
C LYS A 305 -12.65 -16.35 7.51
N ALA A 306 -11.95 -17.42 7.11
CA ALA A 306 -11.89 -18.65 7.89
C ALA A 306 -11.01 -18.52 9.15
N LYS A 307 -9.97 -17.67 9.10
CA LYS A 307 -8.95 -17.55 10.16
C LYS A 307 -8.49 -16.09 10.35
N PRO A 308 -9.37 -15.19 10.75
CA PRO A 308 -9.06 -13.75 10.86
C PRO A 308 -7.99 -13.43 11.91
N GLU A 309 -7.85 -14.27 12.94
CA GLU A 309 -6.83 -14.14 13.99
C GLU A 309 -5.41 -14.34 13.47
N TYR A 310 -5.24 -14.97 12.29
CA TYR A 310 -3.94 -15.18 11.66
C TYR A 310 -3.56 -14.09 10.64
N PHE A 311 -4.22 -12.93 10.63
CA PHE A 311 -4.00 -11.85 9.67
C PHE A 311 -2.50 -11.58 9.39
N GLU A 312 -1.74 -11.29 10.44
CA GLU A 312 -0.29 -11.02 10.30
C GLU A 312 0.51 -12.24 9.85
N GLN A 313 0.14 -13.43 10.27
CA GLN A 313 0.82 -14.67 9.86
C GLN A 313 0.56 -14.97 8.39
N LEU A 314 -0.69 -14.84 7.94
CA LEU A 314 -1.08 -14.99 6.53
C LEU A 314 -0.35 -13.96 5.65
N ARG A 315 -0.28 -12.71 6.11
CA ARG A 315 0.45 -11.64 5.42
C ARG A 315 1.94 -11.92 5.30
N LYS A 316 2.57 -12.44 6.37
CA LYS A 316 4.01 -12.78 6.38
C LYS A 316 4.34 -13.96 5.47
N SER A 317 3.47 -14.96 5.40
CA SER A 317 3.66 -16.19 4.63
C SER A 317 3.14 -16.09 3.19
N TYR A 318 2.53 -14.96 2.81
CA TYR A 318 1.97 -14.79 1.46
C TYR A 318 3.08 -14.80 0.40
N PRO A 319 3.02 -15.71 -0.58
CA PRO A 319 3.99 -15.73 -1.67
C PRO A 319 3.85 -14.46 -2.52
N LEU A 320 4.98 -13.92 -2.95
CA LEU A 320 4.99 -12.74 -3.82
C LEU A 320 4.49 -13.11 -5.21
N ARG A 321 3.62 -12.27 -5.75
CA ARG A 321 3.15 -12.35 -7.15
C ARG A 321 4.18 -11.82 -8.12
#